data_961e06548daaa904581bf25aaf300b37
#
_entry.id   961e06548daaa904581bf25aaf300b37
#
_cell.length_a   1.000
_cell.length_b   1.000
_cell.length_c   1.000
_cell.angle_alpha   90.00
_cell.angle_beta   90.00
_cell.angle_gamma   90.00
#
_symmetry.space_group_name_H-M   'P 1'
#
loop_
_entity.id
_entity.type
_entity.pdbx_description
1 polymer ?
#
loop_
_entity_poly.entity_id
_entity_poly.type
_entity_poly.pdbx_seq_one_letter_code
_entity_poly.pdbx_strand_id
1 'polypeptide(L)'
;LGIKGIDVSSFQPDTPNLTGFDFCFIKATEGTSYTNPRMAAQVKAARAKGVVVGFYHFLHAGNIAAQAAYFVRQSASIAGDILWVDWESDATSAEKDAFIREVQRLRGASHRVGLYCNTAYWTGRDKSGFYGDALWIAVYNGKPGQPGINARWMFHQYADKPVDTSYSVWASRAALKAWASKTPIAVKPATPAKPAVDLSRLVAAARNDPHAPQGHQTYAAGVKVVEAALRAAKLLAPHYASDGSYGTTTLTAYRNWQLKQGYRGKDADGIPGRESLAKLG
;
A
#
# COMPACT_ATOMS: atom_id res chain seq x y z
N LEU A 1 10.80 3.09 -8.54
CA LEU A 1 10.80 4.55 -8.74
C LEU A 1 9.62 5.12 -7.96
N GLY A 2 9.88 5.87 -6.90
CA GLY A 2 8.88 6.56 -6.11
C GLY A 2 8.96 8.07 -6.31
N ILE A 3 8.03 8.81 -5.73
CA ILE A 3 7.96 10.28 -5.80
C ILE A 3 8.42 10.89 -4.48
N LYS A 4 8.72 12.19 -4.48
CA LYS A 4 9.24 12.93 -3.32
C LYS A 4 8.29 14.04 -2.93
N GLY A 5 8.32 14.40 -1.65
CA GLY A 5 7.61 15.53 -1.10
C GLY A 5 8.31 16.07 0.12
N ILE A 6 7.74 17.14 0.66
CA ILE A 6 8.23 17.78 1.88
C ILE A 6 7.12 17.87 2.90
N ASP A 7 7.49 18.10 4.14
CA ASP A 7 6.57 18.58 5.15
C ASP A 7 7.03 19.91 5.74
N VAL A 8 6.06 20.71 6.16
CA VAL A 8 6.25 22.09 6.58
C VAL A 8 5.37 22.44 7.77
N SER A 9 5.85 23.40 8.56
CA SER A 9 5.16 23.96 9.71
C SER A 9 5.29 25.49 9.75
N SER A 10 5.11 26.09 10.89
CA SER A 10 5.38 27.51 11.10
C SER A 10 6.87 27.91 10.95
N PHE A 11 7.77 26.95 10.90
CA PHE A 11 9.20 27.20 10.71
C PHE A 11 9.57 27.43 9.24
N GLN A 12 8.77 26.97 8.29
CA GLN A 12 8.99 27.20 6.87
C GLN A 12 8.14 28.40 6.38
N PRO A 13 8.55 29.03 5.24
CA PRO A 13 7.85 30.22 4.73
C PRO A 13 6.40 29.92 4.30
N ASP A 14 5.62 30.98 4.12
CA ASP A 14 4.26 30.93 3.60
C ASP A 14 4.18 30.28 2.22
N THR A 15 5.22 30.43 1.43
CA THR A 15 5.35 29.85 0.10
C THR A 15 6.60 28.96 0.07
N PRO A 16 6.49 27.70 0.48
CA PRO A 16 7.62 26.78 0.43
C PRO A 16 8.01 26.46 -1.02
N ASN A 17 9.31 26.20 -1.26
CA ASN A 17 9.76 25.77 -2.57
C ASN A 17 9.33 24.31 -2.84
N LEU A 18 8.36 24.16 -3.73
CA LEU A 18 7.79 22.86 -4.13
C LEU A 18 8.29 22.35 -5.49
N THR A 19 9.36 22.95 -6.03
CA THR A 19 9.93 22.53 -7.30
C THR A 19 10.55 21.13 -7.17
N GLY A 20 10.11 20.19 -8.02
CA GLY A 20 10.57 18.79 -7.99
C GLY A 20 9.89 17.91 -6.94
N PHE A 21 8.89 18.44 -6.21
CA PHE A 21 8.11 17.68 -5.24
C PHE A 21 6.69 17.38 -5.75
N ASP A 22 6.15 16.27 -5.33
CA ASP A 22 4.84 15.75 -5.75
C ASP A 22 3.78 15.81 -4.65
N PHE A 23 4.19 15.97 -3.40
CA PHE A 23 3.29 16.15 -2.25
C PHE A 23 3.90 17.11 -1.23
N CYS A 24 3.01 17.70 -0.42
CA CYS A 24 3.37 18.57 0.70
C CYS A 24 2.45 18.27 1.88
N PHE A 25 3.04 17.90 3.01
CA PHE A 25 2.31 17.73 4.26
C PHE A 25 2.51 18.96 5.15
N ILE A 26 1.43 19.51 5.67
CA ILE A 26 1.41 20.82 6.32
C ILE A 26 0.92 20.66 7.76
N LYS A 27 1.69 21.12 8.73
CA LYS A 27 1.21 21.18 10.13
C LYS A 27 -0.09 21.97 10.16
N ALA A 28 -1.14 21.33 10.67
CA ALA A 28 -2.40 22.03 10.89
C ALA A 28 -2.53 22.48 12.34
N THR A 29 -2.40 21.53 13.26
CA THR A 29 -2.70 21.76 14.67
C THR A 29 -1.77 20.97 15.59
N GLU A 30 -1.81 21.37 16.87
CA GLU A 30 -1.16 20.65 17.96
C GLU A 30 -2.04 20.75 19.20
N GLY A 31 -2.24 19.65 19.92
CA GLY A 31 -3.10 19.60 21.08
C GLY A 31 -4.52 20.09 20.77
N THR A 32 -5.11 20.84 21.68
CA THR A 32 -6.48 21.34 21.55
C THR A 32 -6.59 22.83 21.21
N SER A 33 -5.47 23.55 21.05
CA SER A 33 -5.48 25.01 20.95
C SER A 33 -4.54 25.63 19.93
N TYR A 34 -3.45 24.94 19.53
CA TYR A 34 -2.51 25.49 18.56
C TYR A 34 -2.95 25.21 17.12
N THR A 35 -2.96 26.24 16.30
CA THR A 35 -3.11 26.15 14.83
C THR A 35 -1.89 26.80 14.18
N ASN A 36 -1.31 26.15 13.17
CA ASN A 36 -0.20 26.71 12.41
C ASN A 36 -0.62 28.01 11.72
N PRO A 37 -0.04 29.16 12.09
CA PRO A 37 -0.43 30.45 11.54
C PRO A 37 -0.14 30.61 10.04
N ARG A 38 0.78 29.78 9.49
CA ARG A 38 1.14 29.78 8.08
C ARG A 38 0.36 28.77 7.24
N MET A 39 -0.45 27.92 7.86
CA MET A 39 -1.14 26.81 7.20
C MET A 39 -1.92 27.26 5.97
N ALA A 40 -2.74 28.31 6.08
CA ALA A 40 -3.58 28.78 4.98
C ALA A 40 -2.77 29.22 3.74
N ALA A 41 -1.65 29.92 3.96
CA ALA A 41 -0.76 30.36 2.89
C ALA A 41 -0.02 29.17 2.26
N GLN A 42 0.50 28.27 3.08
CA GLN A 42 1.19 27.05 2.63
C GLN A 42 0.28 26.13 1.82
N VAL A 43 -0.97 25.95 2.26
CA VAL A 43 -1.99 25.19 1.51
C VAL A 43 -2.30 25.85 0.17
N LYS A 44 -2.47 27.17 0.14
CA LYS A 44 -2.69 27.92 -1.11
C LYS A 44 -1.54 27.71 -2.09
N ALA A 45 -0.30 27.81 -1.62
CA ALA A 45 0.90 27.58 -2.46
C ALA A 45 0.98 26.13 -2.97
N ALA A 46 0.72 25.14 -2.10
CA ALA A 46 0.74 23.73 -2.47
C ALA A 46 -0.33 23.37 -3.51
N ARG A 47 -1.56 23.87 -3.32
CA ARG A 47 -2.64 23.65 -4.29
C ARG A 47 -2.36 24.34 -5.62
N ALA A 48 -1.83 25.56 -5.63
CA ALA A 48 -1.43 26.28 -6.85
C ALA A 48 -0.35 25.51 -7.63
N LYS A 49 0.54 24.80 -6.94
CA LYS A 49 1.56 23.95 -7.56
C LYS A 49 1.02 22.60 -8.03
N GLY A 50 -0.21 22.25 -7.65
CA GLY A 50 -0.88 21.00 -8.02
C GLY A 50 -0.31 19.76 -7.35
N VAL A 51 0.47 19.90 -6.26
CA VAL A 51 0.98 18.78 -5.47
C VAL A 51 -0.13 18.17 -4.62
N VAL A 52 0.03 16.93 -4.19
CA VAL A 52 -0.90 16.30 -3.25
C VAL A 52 -0.71 16.95 -1.88
N VAL A 53 -1.80 17.41 -1.28
CA VAL A 53 -1.79 18.06 0.03
C VAL A 53 -2.15 17.06 1.12
N GLY A 54 -1.47 17.17 2.24
CA GLY A 54 -1.87 16.51 3.48
C GLY A 54 -1.73 17.47 4.66
N PHE A 55 -2.35 17.10 5.77
CA PHE A 55 -2.30 17.85 7.02
C PHE A 55 -1.84 16.95 8.14
N TYR A 56 -1.05 17.46 9.07
CA TYR A 56 -0.69 16.71 10.25
C TYR A 56 -1.04 17.43 11.56
N HIS A 57 -1.34 16.62 12.56
CA HIS A 57 -1.62 17.03 13.92
C HIS A 57 -0.58 16.46 14.86
N PHE A 58 0.12 17.32 15.60
CA PHE A 58 1.02 16.89 16.65
C PHE A 58 0.20 16.47 17.89
N LEU A 59 0.25 15.18 18.19
CA LEU A 59 -0.60 14.56 19.20
C LEU A 59 0.04 14.71 20.59
N HIS A 60 -0.74 15.13 21.57
CA HIS A 60 -0.40 15.06 23.00
C HIS A 60 -1.23 14.00 23.72
N ALA A 61 -0.76 13.56 24.90
CA ALA A 61 -1.53 12.66 25.75
C ALA A 61 -2.83 13.33 26.25
N GLY A 62 -3.88 12.54 26.42
CA GLY A 62 -5.18 12.98 26.92
C GLY A 62 -6.04 13.75 25.92
N ASN A 63 -7.30 13.95 26.25
CA ASN A 63 -8.28 14.70 25.45
C ASN A 63 -8.34 14.30 23.96
N ILE A 64 -8.13 13.03 23.65
CA ILE A 64 -7.94 12.53 22.28
C ILE A 64 -9.10 12.89 21.34
N ALA A 65 -10.34 12.72 21.78
CA ALA A 65 -11.51 13.08 20.98
C ALA A 65 -11.58 14.60 20.70
N ALA A 66 -11.21 15.45 21.68
CA ALA A 66 -11.17 16.89 21.51
C ALA A 66 -10.05 17.32 20.54
N GLN A 67 -8.86 16.69 20.62
CA GLN A 67 -7.76 16.92 19.69
C GLN A 67 -8.16 16.52 18.26
N ALA A 68 -8.79 15.36 18.07
CA ALA A 68 -9.27 14.92 16.77
C ALA A 68 -10.33 15.86 16.18
N ALA A 69 -11.29 16.28 16.97
CA ALA A 69 -12.31 17.26 16.56
C ALA A 69 -11.70 18.63 16.22
N TYR A 70 -10.71 19.08 17.00
CA TYR A 70 -9.97 20.31 16.73
C TYR A 70 -9.21 20.23 15.42
N PHE A 71 -8.45 19.16 15.20
CA PHE A 71 -7.70 18.89 13.96
C PHE A 71 -8.61 18.91 12.73
N VAL A 72 -9.70 18.15 12.78
CA VAL A 72 -10.68 18.05 11.68
C VAL A 72 -11.28 19.40 11.34
N ARG A 73 -11.60 20.20 12.34
CA ARG A 73 -12.19 21.55 12.16
C ARG A 73 -11.19 22.53 11.59
N GLN A 74 -9.97 22.58 12.14
CA GLN A 74 -8.97 23.59 11.78
C GLN A 74 -8.26 23.31 10.47
N SER A 75 -8.01 22.04 10.11
CA SER A 75 -7.31 21.70 8.87
C SER A 75 -8.03 22.18 7.61
N ALA A 76 -9.36 22.41 7.67
CA ALA A 76 -10.16 22.79 6.51
C ALA A 76 -9.88 21.91 5.26
N SER A 77 -9.57 20.62 5.50
CA SER A 77 -9.20 19.66 4.46
C SER A 77 -10.38 19.36 3.55
N ILE A 78 -10.10 19.14 2.28
CA ILE A 78 -11.07 18.73 1.26
C ILE A 78 -10.87 17.27 0.88
N ALA A 79 -11.85 16.66 0.23
CA ALA A 79 -11.74 15.28 -0.24
C ALA A 79 -10.48 15.09 -1.09
N GLY A 80 -9.70 14.05 -0.78
CA GLY A 80 -8.42 13.76 -1.43
C GLY A 80 -7.19 14.36 -0.73
N ASP A 81 -7.36 15.15 0.32
CA ASP A 81 -6.27 15.48 1.23
C ASP A 81 -5.98 14.29 2.17
N ILE A 82 -4.71 14.15 2.56
CA ILE A 82 -4.28 13.08 3.47
C ILE A 82 -4.15 13.66 4.88
N LEU A 83 -4.67 12.97 5.88
CA LEU A 83 -4.60 13.39 7.28
C LEU A 83 -3.63 12.49 8.05
N TRP A 84 -2.77 13.12 8.85
CA TRP A 84 -1.75 12.41 9.60
C TRP A 84 -1.85 12.71 11.10
N VAL A 85 -1.72 11.69 11.92
CA VAL A 85 -1.33 11.87 13.31
C VAL A 85 0.20 11.83 13.37
N ASP A 86 0.78 12.86 13.92
CA ASP A 86 2.19 12.98 14.23
C ASP A 86 2.39 12.54 15.68
N TRP A 87 2.89 11.30 15.84
CA TRP A 87 3.04 10.65 17.14
C TRP A 87 4.51 10.56 17.51
N GLU A 88 5.00 11.59 18.16
CA GLU A 88 6.37 11.67 18.69
C GLU A 88 6.43 12.41 20.03
N SER A 89 5.34 12.33 20.79
CA SER A 89 5.15 12.95 22.10
C SER A 89 4.94 11.92 23.21
N ASP A 90 4.33 12.35 24.30
CA ASP A 90 4.00 11.55 25.48
C ASP A 90 2.75 10.66 25.31
N ALA A 91 1.95 10.86 24.28
CA ALA A 91 0.75 10.05 24.03
C ALA A 91 1.09 8.54 23.94
N THR A 92 0.21 7.71 24.47
CA THR A 92 0.35 6.26 24.46
C THR A 92 0.00 5.66 23.08
N SER A 93 0.39 4.40 22.83
CA SER A 93 -0.01 3.65 21.63
C SER A 93 -1.53 3.55 21.49
N ALA A 94 -2.25 3.35 22.60
CA ALA A 94 -3.71 3.29 22.59
C ALA A 94 -4.35 4.66 22.23
N GLU A 95 -3.80 5.74 22.72
CA GLU A 95 -4.26 7.10 22.39
C GLU A 95 -4.01 7.44 20.92
N LYS A 96 -2.86 7.07 20.37
CA LYS A 96 -2.56 7.17 18.95
C LYS A 96 -3.61 6.42 18.11
N ASP A 97 -3.93 5.19 18.48
CA ASP A 97 -4.98 4.41 17.80
C ASP A 97 -6.35 5.05 17.89
N ALA A 98 -6.73 5.52 19.08
CA ALA A 98 -8.00 6.20 19.31
C ALA A 98 -8.11 7.49 18.48
N PHE A 99 -7.03 8.27 18.37
CA PHE A 99 -7.00 9.49 17.56
C PHE A 99 -7.23 9.18 16.07
N ILE A 100 -6.50 8.21 15.50
CA ILE A 100 -6.66 7.80 14.09
C ILE A 100 -8.10 7.38 13.82
N ARG A 101 -8.68 6.51 14.68
CA ARG A 101 -10.06 6.02 14.53
C ARG A 101 -11.07 7.16 14.63
N GLU A 102 -10.87 8.10 15.53
CA GLU A 102 -11.79 9.24 15.69
C GLU A 102 -11.73 10.19 14.48
N VAL A 103 -10.53 10.48 13.94
CA VAL A 103 -10.41 11.26 12.69
C VAL A 103 -11.05 10.53 11.53
N GLN A 104 -10.86 9.20 11.41
CA GLN A 104 -11.53 8.38 10.40
C GLN A 104 -13.05 8.43 10.54
N ARG A 105 -13.57 8.37 11.77
CA ARG A 105 -15.02 8.48 12.06
C ARG A 105 -15.57 9.85 11.63
N LEU A 106 -14.86 10.92 11.98
CA LEU A 106 -15.29 12.30 11.69
C LEU A 106 -15.24 12.63 10.19
N ARG A 107 -14.29 12.08 9.43
CA ARG A 107 -14.12 12.36 7.99
C ARG A 107 -14.76 11.31 7.09
N GLY A 108 -15.08 10.14 7.60
CA GLY A 108 -15.66 9.05 6.84
C GLY A 108 -14.80 8.60 5.66
N ALA A 109 -15.42 8.30 4.54
CA ALA A 109 -14.75 7.77 3.35
C ALA A 109 -14.00 8.81 2.51
N SER A 110 -14.07 10.10 2.84
CA SER A 110 -13.54 11.17 1.99
C SER A 110 -12.02 11.41 2.13
N HIS A 111 -11.40 10.89 3.20
CA HIS A 111 -10.00 11.14 3.53
C HIS A 111 -9.25 9.86 3.87
N ARG A 112 -7.97 9.81 3.53
CA ARG A 112 -7.03 8.84 4.09
C ARG A 112 -6.50 9.41 5.40
N VAL A 113 -6.40 8.53 6.42
CA VAL A 113 -5.87 8.90 7.74
C VAL A 113 -4.75 7.95 8.10
N GLY A 114 -3.55 8.47 8.32
CA GLY A 114 -2.36 7.66 8.58
C GLY A 114 -1.59 8.11 9.82
N LEU A 115 -0.53 7.35 10.11
CA LEU A 115 0.40 7.57 11.20
C LEU A 115 1.74 8.07 10.68
N TYR A 116 2.24 9.18 11.26
CA TYR A 116 3.65 9.53 11.23
C TYR A 116 4.28 9.24 12.60
N CYS A 117 5.44 8.60 12.59
CA CYS A 117 6.32 8.48 13.75
C CYS A 117 7.75 8.11 13.30
N ASN A 118 8.71 8.24 14.21
CA ASN A 118 10.04 7.70 14.01
C ASN A 118 10.13 6.20 14.38
N THR A 119 11.25 5.57 14.04
CA THR A 119 11.44 4.13 14.31
C THR A 119 11.43 3.78 15.78
N ALA A 120 11.90 4.66 16.68
CA ALA A 120 11.88 4.39 18.12
C ALA A 120 10.46 4.29 18.66
N TYR A 121 9.55 5.12 18.15
CA TYR A 121 8.13 5.03 18.48
C TYR A 121 7.50 3.78 17.87
N TRP A 122 7.75 3.50 16.58
CA TRP A 122 7.18 2.34 15.91
C TRP A 122 7.64 1.01 16.51
N THR A 123 8.94 0.84 16.77
CA THR A 123 9.48 -0.45 17.25
C THR A 123 9.46 -0.58 18.77
N GLY A 124 9.57 0.53 19.51
CA GLY A 124 9.72 0.53 20.97
C GLY A 124 8.44 0.84 21.73
N ARG A 125 7.65 1.78 21.25
CA ARG A 125 6.44 2.28 21.95
C ARG A 125 5.14 1.75 21.39
N ASP A 126 5.05 1.44 20.10
CA ASP A 126 3.82 0.92 19.52
C ASP A 126 3.52 -0.51 20.04
N LYS A 127 2.26 -0.76 20.38
CA LYS A 127 1.79 -2.05 20.92
C LYS A 127 0.70 -2.69 20.05
N SER A 128 0.22 -1.99 19.03
CA SER A 128 -0.93 -2.41 18.23
C SER A 128 -0.59 -2.75 16.79
N GLY A 129 0.47 -2.17 16.24
CA GLY A 129 0.77 -2.21 14.80
C GLY A 129 -0.24 -1.44 13.96
N PHE A 130 -1.17 -0.68 14.58
CA PHE A 130 -2.20 0.06 13.85
C PHE A 130 -1.70 1.44 13.42
N TYR A 131 -1.78 1.71 12.12
CA TYR A 131 -1.36 2.97 11.50
C TYR A 131 -2.42 3.58 10.55
N GLY A 132 -3.68 3.13 10.67
CA GLY A 132 -4.74 3.61 9.78
C GLY A 132 -4.56 3.18 8.32
N ASP A 133 -4.68 4.13 7.40
CA ASP A 133 -4.59 3.89 5.94
C ASP A 133 -3.13 3.81 5.44
N ALA A 134 -2.17 4.44 6.15
CA ALA A 134 -0.77 4.50 5.74
C ALA A 134 0.19 4.75 6.91
N LEU A 135 1.39 4.18 6.84
CA LEU A 135 2.51 4.50 7.72
C LEU A 135 3.50 5.43 6.99
N TRP A 136 3.77 6.58 7.62
CA TRP A 136 4.82 7.52 7.27
C TRP A 136 5.89 7.46 8.35
N ILE A 137 7.01 6.84 8.04
CA ILE A 137 8.08 6.56 9.00
C ILE A 137 9.26 7.51 8.82
N ALA A 138 9.79 8.06 9.91
CA ALA A 138 10.98 8.90 9.89
C ALA A 138 12.24 8.10 10.24
N VAL A 139 13.22 8.15 9.33
CA VAL A 139 14.59 7.64 9.51
C VAL A 139 15.52 8.51 8.68
N TYR A 140 16.20 9.44 9.32
CA TYR A 140 17.09 10.41 8.66
C TYR A 140 18.43 9.78 8.25
N ASN A 141 18.35 8.81 7.35
CA ASN A 141 19.53 8.05 6.88
C ASN A 141 20.03 8.47 5.49
N GLY A 142 19.40 9.47 4.86
CA GLY A 142 19.75 9.95 3.54
C GLY A 142 19.45 8.96 2.39
N LYS A 143 18.78 7.83 2.67
CA LYS A 143 18.51 6.74 1.70
C LYS A 143 17.02 6.65 1.39
N PRO A 144 16.52 7.36 0.36
CA PRO A 144 15.09 7.34 0.03
C PRO A 144 14.55 5.93 -0.17
N GLY A 145 13.43 5.62 0.47
CA GLY A 145 12.78 4.30 0.32
C GLY A 145 13.45 3.14 1.05
N GLN A 146 14.38 3.41 1.96
CA GLN A 146 15.10 2.38 2.74
C GLN A 146 15.03 2.66 4.26
N PRO A 147 13.85 2.64 4.89
CA PRO A 147 13.74 2.95 6.33
C PRO A 147 14.26 1.83 7.24
N GLY A 148 14.53 0.64 6.72
CA GLY A 148 15.09 -0.46 7.51
C GLY A 148 14.13 -1.08 8.53
N ILE A 149 12.82 -0.90 8.38
CA ILE A 149 11.81 -1.48 9.27
C ILE A 149 11.09 -2.66 8.61
N ASN A 150 10.67 -3.62 9.42
CA ASN A 150 9.85 -4.74 8.97
C ASN A 150 8.35 -4.42 9.13
N ALA A 151 7.87 -3.40 8.39
CA ALA A 151 6.46 -3.04 8.34
C ALA A 151 6.12 -2.52 6.93
N ARG A 152 4.85 -2.59 6.55
CA ARG A 152 4.39 -1.97 5.30
C ARG A 152 4.27 -0.46 5.52
N TRP A 153 5.28 0.27 5.09
CA TRP A 153 5.27 1.73 5.05
C TRP A 153 4.91 2.24 3.64
N MET A 154 4.44 3.48 3.57
CA MET A 154 4.09 4.13 2.31
C MET A 154 4.85 5.43 2.08
N PHE A 155 5.30 6.07 3.16
CA PHE A 155 6.14 7.26 3.11
C PHE A 155 7.33 7.07 4.05
N HIS A 156 8.49 7.55 3.62
CA HIS A 156 9.73 7.53 4.39
C HIS A 156 10.33 8.94 4.40
N GLN A 157 10.29 9.62 5.55
CA GLN A 157 11.00 10.86 5.77
C GLN A 157 12.47 10.52 6.02
N TYR A 158 13.29 10.76 5.00
CA TYR A 158 14.68 10.27 4.98
C TYR A 158 15.72 11.36 5.23
N ALA A 159 15.34 12.64 5.24
CA ALA A 159 16.19 13.78 5.49
C ALA A 159 15.40 14.90 6.18
N ASP A 160 16.10 15.64 7.06
CA ASP A 160 15.59 16.80 7.81
C ASP A 160 16.24 18.13 7.35
N LYS A 161 17.18 18.08 6.40
CA LYS A 161 17.90 19.26 5.88
C LYS A 161 17.96 19.22 4.36
N PRO A 162 17.83 20.39 3.69
CA PRO A 162 17.51 21.73 4.24
C PRO A 162 16.04 21.88 4.66
N VAL A 163 15.19 20.90 4.36
CA VAL A 163 13.78 20.79 4.74
C VAL A 163 13.44 19.31 4.86
N ASP A 164 12.48 19.00 5.74
CA ASP A 164 11.99 17.64 5.93
C ASP A 164 11.51 17.05 4.61
N THR A 165 12.24 16.02 4.15
CA THR A 165 12.04 15.45 2.82
C THR A 165 11.67 13.99 2.92
N SER A 166 10.58 13.65 2.24
CA SER A 166 10.02 12.30 2.21
C SER A 166 10.03 11.69 0.81
N TYR A 167 10.22 10.37 0.80
CA TYR A 167 10.01 9.50 -0.35
C TYR A 167 8.70 8.74 -0.17
N SER A 168 7.98 8.49 -1.25
CA SER A 168 6.79 7.66 -1.23
C SER A 168 6.85 6.54 -2.28
N VAL A 169 6.13 5.45 -2.00
CA VAL A 169 6.14 4.24 -2.84
C VAL A 169 5.37 4.38 -4.16
N TRP A 170 4.59 5.44 -4.34
CA TRP A 170 3.81 5.62 -5.57
C TRP A 170 4.70 6.01 -6.77
N ALA A 171 4.38 5.44 -7.92
CA ALA A 171 5.13 5.69 -9.15
C ALA A 171 4.94 7.10 -9.73
N SER A 172 3.90 7.82 -9.32
CA SER A 172 3.59 9.17 -9.81
C SER A 172 2.67 9.94 -8.86
N ARG A 173 2.66 11.27 -9.01
CA ARG A 173 1.70 12.16 -8.35
C ARG A 173 0.25 11.76 -8.62
N ALA A 174 -0.06 11.37 -9.84
CA ALA A 174 -1.41 10.94 -10.23
C ALA A 174 -1.84 9.68 -9.46
N ALA A 175 -0.93 8.71 -9.30
CA ALA A 175 -1.21 7.50 -8.52
C ALA A 175 -1.43 7.80 -7.04
N LEU A 176 -0.61 8.69 -6.45
CA LEU A 176 -0.80 9.13 -5.07
C LEU A 176 -2.14 9.88 -4.91
N LYS A 177 -2.47 10.78 -5.84
CA LYS A 177 -3.73 11.54 -5.82
C LYS A 177 -4.95 10.63 -5.91
N ALA A 178 -4.91 9.62 -6.78
CA ALA A 178 -6.00 8.64 -6.90
C ALA A 178 -6.18 7.84 -5.60
N TRP A 179 -5.10 7.39 -4.97
CA TRP A 179 -5.17 6.71 -3.68
C TRP A 179 -5.71 7.64 -2.58
N ALA A 180 -5.25 8.88 -2.51
CA ALA A 180 -5.68 9.86 -1.51
C ALA A 180 -7.18 10.18 -1.64
N SER A 181 -7.69 10.30 -2.86
CA SER A 181 -9.11 10.58 -3.13
C SER A 181 -10.04 9.41 -2.82
N LYS A 182 -9.52 8.25 -2.37
CA LYS A 182 -10.31 7.00 -2.25
C LYS A 182 -11.16 6.72 -3.50
N THR A 183 -10.91 7.41 -4.58
CA THR A 183 -11.46 7.08 -5.88
C THR A 183 -11.00 5.64 -6.16
N PRO A 184 -11.88 4.71 -6.50
CA PRO A 184 -11.41 3.48 -7.07
C PRO A 184 -10.51 3.90 -8.23
N ILE A 185 -9.19 3.74 -8.08
CA ILE A 185 -8.34 3.81 -9.24
C ILE A 185 -9.02 2.81 -10.16
N ALA A 186 -9.41 3.23 -11.39
CA ALA A 186 -9.46 2.30 -12.49
C ALA A 186 -8.02 1.83 -12.66
N VAL A 187 -7.57 1.05 -11.72
CA VAL A 187 -6.40 0.23 -11.85
C VAL A 187 -6.85 -0.72 -12.94
N LYS A 188 -6.36 -0.50 -14.17
CA LYS A 188 -6.03 -1.68 -14.97
C LYS A 188 -5.37 -2.58 -13.94
N PRO A 189 -6.00 -3.69 -13.53
CA PRO A 189 -5.54 -4.43 -12.38
C PRO A 189 -4.04 -4.59 -12.56
N ALA A 190 -3.23 -4.04 -11.66
CA ALA A 190 -1.92 -4.60 -11.45
C ALA A 190 -2.26 -6.06 -11.21
N THR A 191 -1.97 -6.89 -12.19
CA THR A 191 -2.16 -8.33 -12.14
C THR A 191 -1.76 -8.69 -10.72
N PRO A 192 -2.67 -9.21 -9.87
CA PRO A 192 -2.34 -9.51 -8.48
C PRO A 192 -1.02 -10.25 -8.58
N ALA A 193 -0.02 -9.82 -7.79
CA ALA A 193 1.27 -10.49 -7.80
C ALA A 193 0.93 -11.96 -7.66
N LYS A 194 1.06 -12.71 -8.77
CA LYS A 194 0.60 -14.09 -8.90
C LYS A 194 1.13 -14.81 -7.67
N PRO A 195 0.31 -15.42 -6.84
CA PRO A 195 0.80 -16.15 -5.68
C PRO A 195 1.97 -16.98 -6.17
N ALA A 196 3.15 -16.79 -5.59
CA ALA A 196 4.35 -17.44 -6.08
C ALA A 196 4.12 -18.96 -5.99
N VAL A 197 3.75 -19.56 -7.12
CA VAL A 197 3.49 -20.98 -7.19
C VAL A 197 4.84 -21.68 -7.10
N ASP A 198 5.02 -22.49 -6.08
CA ASP A 198 6.21 -23.35 -5.96
C ASP A 198 6.22 -24.35 -7.13
N LEU A 199 7.12 -24.12 -8.08
CA LEU A 199 7.20 -24.93 -9.30
C LEU A 199 7.49 -26.39 -9.00
N SER A 200 8.32 -26.71 -8.01
CA SER A 200 8.66 -28.09 -7.68
C SER A 200 7.46 -28.84 -7.11
N ARG A 201 6.68 -28.21 -6.25
CA ARG A 201 5.43 -28.77 -5.72
C ARG A 201 4.36 -28.90 -6.80
N LEU A 202 4.28 -27.93 -7.73
CA LEU A 202 3.35 -27.98 -8.83
C LEU A 202 3.67 -29.11 -9.83
N VAL A 203 4.95 -29.32 -10.13
CA VAL A 203 5.43 -30.43 -10.94
C VAL A 203 5.13 -31.78 -10.24
N ALA A 204 5.30 -31.85 -8.92
CA ALA A 204 4.92 -33.04 -8.16
C ALA A 204 3.41 -33.31 -8.25
N ALA A 205 2.55 -32.29 -8.14
CA ALA A 205 1.12 -32.44 -8.32
C ALA A 205 0.77 -32.93 -9.74
N ALA A 206 1.37 -32.34 -10.78
CA ALA A 206 1.15 -32.73 -12.16
C ALA A 206 1.56 -34.17 -12.48
N ARG A 207 2.49 -34.74 -11.72
CA ARG A 207 2.93 -36.13 -11.86
C ARG A 207 2.13 -37.12 -11.02
N ASN A 208 1.69 -36.73 -9.84
CA ASN A 208 1.04 -37.60 -8.85
C ASN A 208 -0.48 -37.65 -9.00
N ASP A 209 -1.13 -36.48 -9.10
CA ASP A 209 -2.59 -36.35 -9.02
C ASP A 209 -3.31 -37.09 -10.18
N PRO A 210 -2.78 -37.10 -11.44
CA PRO A 210 -3.42 -37.87 -12.54
C PRO A 210 -3.50 -39.38 -12.32
N HIS A 211 -2.66 -39.93 -11.46
CA HIS A 211 -2.57 -41.35 -11.16
C HIS A 211 -3.20 -41.73 -9.81
N ALA A 212 -3.66 -40.72 -9.04
CA ALA A 212 -4.29 -40.90 -7.74
C ALA A 212 -5.83 -40.96 -7.84
N PRO A 213 -6.54 -41.33 -6.77
CA PRO A 213 -8.00 -41.25 -6.73
C PRO A 213 -8.52 -39.86 -7.09
N GLN A 214 -9.69 -39.81 -7.74
CA GLN A 214 -10.29 -38.55 -8.15
C GLN A 214 -10.37 -37.52 -6.99
N GLY A 215 -9.93 -36.29 -7.24
CA GLY A 215 -9.90 -35.22 -6.23
C GLY A 215 -8.66 -35.23 -5.33
N HIS A 216 -7.68 -36.10 -5.57
CA HIS A 216 -6.40 -36.05 -4.85
C HIS A 216 -5.68 -34.72 -5.09
N GLN A 217 -5.09 -34.15 -4.03
CA GLN A 217 -4.51 -32.82 -4.03
C GLN A 217 -3.09 -32.84 -3.43
N THR A 218 -2.07 -33.02 -4.26
CA THR A 218 -0.66 -32.93 -3.82
C THR A 218 -0.27 -31.50 -3.45
N TYR A 219 -0.83 -30.49 -4.14
CA TYR A 219 -0.54 -29.08 -3.91
C TYR A 219 -1.72 -28.17 -4.24
N ALA A 220 -2.83 -28.30 -3.52
CA ALA A 220 -4.10 -27.62 -3.79
C ALA A 220 -3.98 -26.10 -4.02
N ALA A 221 -3.22 -25.39 -3.17
CA ALA A 221 -3.09 -23.93 -3.26
C ALA A 221 -2.46 -23.47 -4.60
N GLY A 222 -1.38 -24.11 -5.04
CA GLY A 222 -0.72 -23.76 -6.30
C GLY A 222 -1.48 -24.26 -7.53
N VAL A 223 -2.13 -25.41 -7.43
CA VAL A 223 -2.96 -25.96 -8.51
C VAL A 223 -4.15 -25.05 -8.80
N LYS A 224 -4.86 -24.55 -7.78
CA LYS A 224 -5.97 -23.59 -7.96
C LYS A 224 -5.56 -22.34 -8.71
N VAL A 225 -4.34 -21.84 -8.52
CA VAL A 225 -3.82 -20.69 -9.28
C VAL A 225 -3.69 -21.01 -10.76
N VAL A 226 -3.16 -22.20 -11.08
CA VAL A 226 -2.99 -22.65 -12.47
C VAL A 226 -4.34 -22.93 -13.12
N GLU A 227 -5.27 -23.55 -12.42
CA GLU A 227 -6.62 -23.80 -12.89
C GLU A 227 -7.37 -22.52 -13.21
N ALA A 228 -7.28 -21.50 -12.34
CA ALA A 228 -7.86 -20.20 -12.59
C ALA A 228 -7.31 -19.53 -13.86
N ALA A 229 -5.99 -19.64 -14.08
CA ALA A 229 -5.34 -19.10 -15.27
C ALA A 229 -5.72 -19.88 -16.54
N LEU A 230 -5.81 -21.21 -16.49
CA LEU A 230 -6.29 -22.04 -17.60
C LEU A 230 -7.75 -21.77 -17.93
N ARG A 231 -8.59 -21.51 -16.93
CA ARG A 231 -9.98 -21.08 -17.13
C ARG A 231 -10.04 -19.72 -17.82
N ALA A 232 -9.25 -18.74 -17.38
CA ALA A 232 -9.16 -17.43 -18.01
C ALA A 232 -8.72 -17.54 -19.47
N ALA A 233 -7.82 -18.47 -19.78
CA ALA A 233 -7.39 -18.82 -21.15
C ALA A 233 -8.41 -19.63 -21.95
N LYS A 234 -9.59 -19.95 -21.37
CA LYS A 234 -10.67 -20.78 -21.96
C LYS A 234 -10.22 -22.21 -22.32
N LEU A 235 -9.32 -22.77 -21.55
CA LEU A 235 -8.76 -24.11 -21.73
C LEU A 235 -9.27 -25.12 -20.68
N LEU A 236 -9.87 -24.63 -19.59
CA LEU A 236 -10.43 -25.47 -18.53
C LEU A 236 -11.87 -25.05 -18.24
N ALA A 237 -12.77 -26.02 -18.15
CA ALA A 237 -14.17 -25.75 -17.85
C ALA A 237 -14.38 -25.27 -16.40
N PRO A 238 -15.39 -24.42 -16.11
CA PRO A 238 -15.55 -23.81 -14.80
C PRO A 238 -15.61 -24.76 -13.62
N HIS A 239 -16.22 -25.92 -13.75
CA HIS A 239 -16.39 -26.90 -12.70
C HIS A 239 -15.11 -27.65 -12.31
N TYR A 240 -14.05 -27.59 -13.15
CA TYR A 240 -12.71 -28.12 -12.83
C TYR A 240 -11.72 -27.02 -12.44
N ALA A 241 -12.13 -25.76 -12.40
CA ALA A 241 -11.21 -24.63 -12.32
C ALA A 241 -10.90 -24.15 -10.89
N SER A 242 -11.24 -24.93 -9.87
CA SER A 242 -11.04 -24.55 -8.46
C SER A 242 -11.03 -25.73 -7.50
N ASP A 243 -10.96 -26.96 -7.99
CA ASP A 243 -10.91 -28.14 -7.12
C ASP A 243 -9.52 -28.35 -6.49
N GLY A 244 -8.47 -27.81 -7.09
CA GLY A 244 -7.09 -27.89 -6.58
C GLY A 244 -6.43 -29.24 -6.80
N SER A 245 -7.01 -30.10 -7.65
CA SER A 245 -6.44 -31.38 -8.07
C SER A 245 -5.84 -31.25 -9.46
N TYR A 246 -4.54 -31.54 -9.61
CA TYR A 246 -3.89 -31.57 -10.92
C TYR A 246 -4.22 -32.87 -11.67
N GLY A 247 -5.51 -33.18 -11.76
CA GLY A 247 -5.97 -34.41 -12.41
C GLY A 247 -5.76 -34.41 -13.92
N THR A 248 -6.18 -35.48 -14.59
CA THR A 248 -6.03 -35.68 -16.06
C THR A 248 -6.65 -34.52 -16.87
N THR A 249 -7.74 -33.90 -16.38
CA THR A 249 -8.38 -32.75 -17.02
C THR A 249 -7.51 -31.50 -16.98
N THR A 250 -6.93 -31.18 -15.82
CA THR A 250 -6.00 -30.05 -15.65
C THR A 250 -4.70 -30.27 -16.43
N LEU A 251 -4.16 -31.50 -16.42
CA LEU A 251 -2.99 -31.90 -17.20
C LEU A 251 -3.23 -31.70 -18.72
N THR A 252 -4.39 -32.13 -19.23
CA THR A 252 -4.78 -31.93 -20.62
C THR A 252 -4.94 -30.47 -20.98
N ALA A 253 -5.55 -29.68 -20.12
CA ALA A 253 -5.71 -28.23 -20.30
C ALA A 253 -4.35 -27.52 -20.34
N TYR A 254 -3.41 -27.91 -19.47
CA TYR A 254 -2.05 -27.34 -19.46
C TYR A 254 -1.26 -27.72 -20.71
N ARG A 255 -1.38 -28.97 -21.18
CA ARG A 255 -0.81 -29.41 -22.45
C ARG A 255 -1.34 -28.57 -23.62
N ASN A 256 -2.63 -28.31 -23.68
CA ASN A 256 -3.23 -27.48 -24.70
C ASN A 256 -2.72 -26.02 -24.62
N TRP A 257 -2.45 -25.52 -23.40
CA TRP A 257 -1.76 -24.26 -23.19
C TRP A 257 -0.36 -24.26 -23.76
N GLN A 258 0.45 -25.28 -23.47
CA GLN A 258 1.81 -25.44 -24.02
C GLN A 258 1.80 -25.48 -25.55
N LEU A 259 0.87 -26.23 -26.16
CA LEU A 259 0.70 -26.27 -27.62
C LEU A 259 0.38 -24.89 -28.21
N LYS A 260 -0.47 -24.10 -27.56
CA LYS A 260 -0.77 -22.70 -27.95
C LYS A 260 0.46 -21.79 -27.86
N GLN A 261 1.37 -22.05 -26.94
CA GLN A 261 2.61 -21.30 -26.78
C GLN A 261 3.74 -21.75 -27.72
N GLY A 262 3.46 -22.72 -28.61
CA GLY A 262 4.40 -23.20 -29.60
C GLY A 262 5.23 -24.40 -29.16
N TYR A 263 5.06 -24.93 -27.96
CA TYR A 263 5.71 -26.18 -27.52
C TYR A 263 5.22 -27.37 -28.32
N ARG A 264 6.05 -28.38 -28.53
CA ARG A 264 5.70 -29.59 -29.31
C ARG A 264 6.35 -30.86 -28.71
N GLY A 265 5.76 -32.00 -29.05
CA GLY A 265 6.29 -33.31 -28.62
C GLY A 265 6.39 -33.44 -27.10
N LYS A 266 7.55 -33.81 -26.59
CA LYS A 266 7.84 -34.00 -25.15
C LYS A 266 7.79 -32.69 -24.32
N ASP A 267 7.88 -31.53 -24.99
CA ASP A 267 7.84 -30.24 -24.31
C ASP A 267 6.39 -29.74 -24.14
N ALA A 268 5.41 -30.45 -24.72
CA ALA A 268 3.96 -30.23 -24.53
C ALA A 268 3.37 -31.48 -23.84
N ASP A 269 3.82 -31.75 -22.64
CA ASP A 269 3.47 -32.95 -21.85
C ASP A 269 2.37 -32.70 -20.79
N GLY A 270 1.99 -31.45 -20.59
CA GLY A 270 1.04 -31.03 -19.57
C GLY A 270 1.66 -30.78 -18.20
N ILE A 271 2.99 -30.98 -18.07
CA ILE A 271 3.73 -30.69 -16.81
C ILE A 271 4.26 -29.26 -16.86
N PRO A 272 4.03 -28.43 -15.83
CA PRO A 272 4.50 -27.06 -15.81
C PRO A 272 6.03 -26.95 -15.81
N GLY A 273 6.58 -26.20 -16.76
CA GLY A 273 7.96 -25.74 -16.76
C GLY A 273 8.03 -24.24 -16.38
N ARG A 274 9.20 -23.76 -15.98
CA ARG A 274 9.43 -22.37 -15.58
C ARG A 274 8.91 -21.37 -16.63
N GLU A 275 9.27 -21.58 -17.89
CA GLU A 275 8.89 -20.68 -18.98
C GLU A 275 7.41 -20.78 -19.33
N SER A 276 6.85 -21.98 -19.44
CA SER A 276 5.44 -22.17 -19.76
C SER A 276 4.53 -21.64 -18.65
N LEU A 277 4.94 -21.80 -17.38
CA LEU A 277 4.20 -21.26 -16.24
C LEU A 277 4.26 -19.72 -16.19
N ALA A 278 5.42 -19.14 -16.49
CA ALA A 278 5.56 -17.66 -16.53
C ALA A 278 4.66 -17.01 -17.60
N LYS A 279 4.44 -17.71 -18.73
CA LYS A 279 3.56 -17.22 -19.82
C LYS A 279 2.06 -17.42 -19.53
N LEU A 280 1.71 -18.26 -18.56
CA LEU A 280 0.29 -18.55 -18.26
C LEU A 280 -0.41 -17.38 -17.51
N GLY A 281 0.33 -16.36 -17.11
CA GLY A 281 -0.22 -15.15 -16.55
C GLY A 281 0.04 -14.94 -15.07
#